data_ba5bec6799d9b83b19ab6bf0f96c8024
#
_entry.id   ba5bec6799d9b83b19ab6bf0f96c8024
#
_cell.length_a   1.000
_cell.length_b   1.000
_cell.length_c   1.000
_cell.angle_alpha   90.00
_cell.angle_beta   90.00
_cell.angle_gamma   90.00
#
_symmetry.space_group_name_H-M   'P 1'
#
loop_
_entity.id
_entity.type
_entity.pdbx_description
1 polymer ?
#
loop_
_entity_poly.entity_id
_entity_poly.type
_entity_poly.pdbx_seq_one_letter_code
_entity_poly.pdbx_strand_id
1 'polypeptide(L)'
;MAATNVKMNADFFASGFTHSALKTVETEIQGLQALQAALEKPAFRNALDRAILAMARTKGRVIVSGMGKSGLVGRKIAATLRSTGTQALFLHPGEASHGDLGLVSEDDVVFAITWSGETSELQDIFHYCNRFGVTLIVATAWPESTAAQAADICLALPLVREACPNDLAPTTSTTLQIVLGDMLAVALIEARGFSPSDFRVFHPGGKLGAQLLAVSHIMGTDGAIPKVGRDATLSLATIEMSRKRYGATAVVDEDERLIGVFTDGDLRRCIAVHDLQDRIEQHMSPNPIVVTPDTLCTDALRIMNENAVSVVFVVDGQTLAGVVHMHDIVRAGIV
;
A
#
# COMPACT_ATOMS: atom_id res chain seq x y z
N MET A 1 29.44 -18.74 -31.39
CA MET A 1 28.08 -19.05 -30.86
C MET A 1 27.23 -19.50 -32.04
N ALA A 2 26.90 -20.78 -32.13
CA ALA A 2 26.05 -21.30 -33.17
C ALA A 2 24.60 -20.84 -32.85
N ALA A 3 24.03 -20.04 -33.75
CA ALA A 3 22.61 -19.74 -33.69
C ALA A 3 21.84 -21.08 -33.80
N THR A 4 21.23 -21.51 -32.74
CA THR A 4 20.36 -22.68 -32.73
C THR A 4 19.17 -22.32 -33.63
N ASN A 5 19.13 -22.87 -34.84
CA ASN A 5 17.97 -22.78 -35.74
C ASN A 5 16.83 -23.54 -35.07
N VAL A 6 16.04 -22.83 -34.28
CA VAL A 6 14.79 -23.36 -33.70
C VAL A 6 13.84 -23.61 -34.88
N LYS A 7 13.64 -24.88 -35.26
CA LYS A 7 12.63 -25.24 -36.25
C LYS A 7 11.26 -24.84 -35.71
N MET A 8 10.64 -23.86 -36.32
CA MET A 8 9.28 -23.46 -35.99
C MET A 8 8.29 -24.57 -36.39
N ASN A 9 7.44 -24.99 -35.47
CA ASN A 9 6.47 -26.06 -35.68
C ASN A 9 5.33 -25.53 -36.57
N ALA A 10 5.14 -26.10 -37.76
CA ALA A 10 4.11 -25.69 -38.70
C ALA A 10 2.68 -25.86 -38.15
N ASP A 11 2.46 -26.89 -37.32
CA ASP A 11 1.15 -27.14 -36.70
C ASP A 11 0.80 -26.04 -35.66
N PHE A 12 1.80 -25.40 -35.07
CA PHE A 12 1.59 -24.31 -34.16
C PHE A 12 1.03 -23.06 -34.86
N PHE A 13 1.44 -22.82 -36.11
CA PHE A 13 0.90 -21.69 -36.90
C PHE A 13 -0.56 -21.95 -37.34
N ALA A 14 -0.92 -23.20 -37.52
CA ALA A 14 -2.30 -23.56 -37.90
C ALA A 14 -3.29 -23.42 -36.73
N SER A 15 -2.87 -23.69 -35.48
CA SER A 15 -3.70 -23.55 -34.28
C SER A 15 -3.75 -22.12 -33.69
N GLY A 16 -2.82 -21.26 -34.12
CA GLY A 16 -2.70 -19.85 -33.67
C GLY A 16 -2.11 -19.65 -32.28
N PHE A 17 -1.42 -18.53 -32.09
CA PHE A 17 -0.78 -18.14 -30.81
C PHE A 17 -1.78 -17.98 -29.66
N THR A 18 -3.04 -17.57 -29.98
CA THR A 18 -4.11 -17.37 -29.00
C THR A 18 -4.48 -18.69 -28.31
N HIS A 19 -4.47 -19.82 -29.00
CA HIS A 19 -4.76 -21.13 -28.39
C HIS A 19 -3.72 -21.48 -27.32
N SER A 20 -2.43 -21.28 -27.60
CA SER A 20 -1.36 -21.51 -26.62
C SER A 20 -1.48 -20.57 -25.42
N ALA A 21 -1.81 -19.30 -25.64
CA ALA A 21 -2.03 -18.32 -24.58
C ALA A 21 -3.20 -18.71 -23.67
N LEU A 22 -4.34 -19.10 -24.25
CA LEU A 22 -5.50 -19.58 -23.48
C LEU A 22 -5.16 -20.79 -22.63
N LYS A 23 -4.47 -21.78 -23.20
CA LYS A 23 -4.03 -22.98 -22.47
C LYS A 23 -3.09 -22.64 -21.30
N THR A 24 -2.19 -21.65 -21.47
CA THR A 24 -1.34 -21.16 -20.39
C THR A 24 -2.18 -20.60 -19.25
N VAL A 25 -3.10 -19.69 -19.54
CA VAL A 25 -4.01 -19.11 -18.54
C VAL A 25 -4.83 -20.16 -17.83
N GLU A 26 -5.42 -21.13 -18.58
CA GLU A 26 -6.19 -22.24 -18.01
C GLU A 26 -5.36 -23.08 -17.02
N THR A 27 -4.11 -23.40 -17.39
CA THR A 27 -3.22 -24.19 -16.52
C THR A 27 -2.86 -23.43 -15.23
N GLU A 28 -2.58 -22.14 -15.34
CA GLU A 28 -2.28 -21.31 -14.17
C GLU A 28 -3.50 -21.12 -13.25
N ILE A 29 -4.71 -20.99 -13.83
CA ILE A 29 -5.97 -20.96 -13.05
C ILE A 29 -6.14 -22.28 -12.29
N GLN A 30 -5.89 -23.43 -12.90
CA GLN A 30 -5.96 -24.73 -12.22
C GLN A 30 -4.96 -24.80 -11.07
N GLY A 31 -3.75 -24.28 -11.25
CA GLY A 31 -2.76 -24.16 -10.19
C GLY A 31 -3.26 -23.32 -9.01
N LEU A 32 -3.85 -22.16 -9.28
CA LEU A 32 -4.43 -21.29 -8.25
C LEU A 32 -5.62 -21.93 -7.53
N GLN A 33 -6.46 -22.68 -8.25
CA GLN A 33 -7.55 -23.46 -7.64
C GLN A 33 -7.01 -24.55 -6.71
N ALA A 34 -5.91 -25.20 -7.10
CA ALA A 34 -5.24 -26.18 -6.24
C ALA A 34 -4.67 -25.52 -4.96
N LEU A 35 -4.09 -24.31 -5.06
CA LEU A 35 -3.65 -23.54 -3.91
C LEU A 35 -4.83 -23.13 -3.01
N GLN A 36 -5.93 -22.69 -3.58
CA GLN A 36 -7.15 -22.38 -2.84
C GLN A 36 -7.66 -23.61 -2.07
N ALA A 37 -7.71 -24.77 -2.71
CA ALA A 37 -8.10 -26.02 -2.04
C ALA A 37 -7.09 -26.45 -0.95
N ALA A 38 -5.81 -26.12 -1.10
CA ALA A 38 -4.82 -26.36 -0.06
C ALA A 38 -5.08 -25.53 1.21
N LEU A 39 -5.58 -24.30 1.07
CA LEU A 39 -5.96 -23.42 2.20
C LEU A 39 -7.11 -24.00 3.05
N GLU A 40 -7.93 -24.89 2.50
CA GLU A 40 -8.98 -25.55 3.26
C GLU A 40 -8.45 -26.69 4.14
N LYS A 41 -7.24 -27.18 3.86
CA LYS A 41 -6.59 -28.26 4.65
C LYS A 41 -6.04 -27.72 5.96
N PRO A 42 -6.37 -28.32 7.11
CA PRO A 42 -5.89 -27.86 8.41
C PRO A 42 -4.36 -27.77 8.52
N ALA A 43 -3.63 -28.69 7.92
CA ALA A 43 -2.16 -28.72 7.97
C ALA A 43 -1.55 -27.47 7.30
N PHE A 44 -2.02 -27.11 6.09
CA PHE A 44 -1.53 -25.92 5.38
C PHE A 44 -1.93 -24.63 6.10
N ARG A 45 -3.18 -24.57 6.57
CA ARG A 45 -3.69 -23.42 7.31
C ARG A 45 -2.87 -23.16 8.58
N ASN A 46 -2.63 -24.20 9.39
CA ASN A 46 -1.82 -24.08 10.60
C ASN A 46 -0.37 -23.63 10.29
N ALA A 47 0.23 -24.15 9.21
CA ALA A 47 1.56 -23.73 8.78
C ALA A 47 1.57 -22.27 8.34
N LEU A 48 0.55 -21.83 7.59
CA LEU A 48 0.42 -20.45 7.14
C LEU A 48 0.24 -19.50 8.33
N ASP A 49 -0.64 -19.83 9.27
CA ASP A 49 -0.87 -19.03 10.49
C ASP A 49 0.40 -18.90 11.33
N ARG A 50 1.16 -19.99 11.48
CA ARG A 50 2.47 -19.97 12.16
C ARG A 50 3.48 -19.10 11.44
N ALA A 51 3.54 -19.17 10.11
CA ALA A 51 4.45 -18.37 9.30
C ALA A 51 4.12 -16.86 9.42
N ILE A 52 2.84 -16.48 9.29
CA ILE A 52 2.40 -15.09 9.45
C ILE A 52 2.73 -14.60 10.87
N LEU A 53 2.43 -15.42 11.90
CA LEU A 53 2.69 -15.07 13.29
C LEU A 53 4.19 -14.88 13.56
N ALA A 54 5.06 -15.76 13.03
CA ALA A 54 6.51 -15.64 13.15
C ALA A 54 7.00 -14.33 12.51
N MET A 55 6.56 -14.03 11.28
CA MET A 55 6.90 -12.77 10.57
C MET A 55 6.33 -11.52 11.26
N ALA A 56 5.12 -11.61 11.85
CA ALA A 56 4.50 -10.47 12.54
C ALA A 56 5.20 -10.11 13.86
N ARG A 57 5.71 -11.12 14.57
CA ARG A 57 6.31 -10.98 15.90
C ARG A 57 7.82 -10.82 15.91
N THR A 58 8.48 -11.03 14.77
CA THR A 58 9.95 -10.87 14.70
C THR A 58 10.36 -9.46 15.12
N LYS A 59 11.43 -9.35 15.89
CA LYS A 59 12.08 -8.08 16.23
C LYS A 59 13.07 -7.66 15.15
N GLY A 60 13.50 -8.61 14.32
CA GLY A 60 14.38 -8.40 13.19
C GLY A 60 13.60 -8.18 11.88
N ARG A 61 14.11 -8.78 10.82
CA ARG A 61 13.60 -8.64 9.44
C ARG A 61 13.15 -9.98 8.90
N VAL A 62 12.38 -9.96 7.82
CA VAL A 62 12.11 -11.12 6.98
C VAL A 62 13.19 -11.22 5.90
N ILE A 63 14.05 -12.22 5.99
CA ILE A 63 15.10 -12.48 5.00
C ILE A 63 14.55 -13.47 3.99
N VAL A 64 14.23 -12.98 2.79
CA VAL A 64 13.71 -13.84 1.71
C VAL A 64 14.86 -14.37 0.89
N SER A 65 14.86 -15.68 0.60
CA SER A 65 15.89 -16.32 -0.22
C SER A 65 15.30 -17.30 -1.22
N GLY A 66 16.04 -17.55 -2.29
CA GLY A 66 15.66 -18.49 -3.36
C GLY A 66 16.59 -18.38 -4.55
N MET A 67 16.68 -19.45 -5.35
CA MET A 67 17.57 -19.53 -6.51
C MET A 67 16.78 -19.40 -7.85
N GLY A 68 17.41 -18.85 -8.87
CA GLY A 68 16.85 -18.75 -10.21
C GLY A 68 15.52 -17.99 -10.26
N LYS A 69 14.48 -18.60 -10.85
CA LYS A 69 13.14 -17.97 -10.94
C LYS A 69 12.47 -17.81 -9.57
N SER A 70 12.64 -18.77 -8.66
CA SER A 70 12.18 -18.61 -7.27
C SER A 70 12.90 -17.47 -6.56
N GLY A 71 14.16 -17.22 -6.87
CA GLY A 71 14.89 -16.04 -6.36
C GLY A 71 14.35 -14.71 -6.90
N LEU A 72 13.97 -14.65 -8.19
CA LEU A 72 13.31 -13.45 -8.76
C LEU A 72 11.95 -13.20 -8.09
N VAL A 73 11.17 -14.24 -7.87
CA VAL A 73 9.91 -14.18 -7.08
C VAL A 73 10.21 -13.72 -5.65
N GLY A 74 11.23 -14.26 -5.00
CA GLY A 74 11.66 -13.86 -3.67
C GLY A 74 12.02 -12.37 -3.57
N ARG A 75 12.70 -11.83 -4.58
CA ARG A 75 12.98 -10.38 -4.67
C ARG A 75 11.68 -9.55 -4.74
N LYS A 76 10.70 -10.00 -5.54
CA LYS A 76 9.36 -9.37 -5.61
C LYS A 76 8.68 -9.40 -4.25
N ILE A 77 8.68 -10.55 -3.58
CA ILE A 77 8.06 -10.72 -2.26
C ILE A 77 8.72 -9.80 -1.22
N ALA A 78 10.05 -9.78 -1.15
CA ALA A 78 10.78 -8.89 -0.25
C ALA A 78 10.45 -7.40 -0.53
N ALA A 79 10.30 -7.00 -1.80
CA ALA A 79 9.91 -5.65 -2.18
C ALA A 79 8.47 -5.35 -1.73
N THR A 80 7.52 -6.27 -1.93
CA THR A 80 6.13 -6.13 -1.49
C THR A 80 6.05 -5.98 0.04
N LEU A 81 6.74 -6.84 0.81
CA LEU A 81 6.79 -6.77 2.26
C LEU A 81 7.30 -5.40 2.76
N ARG A 82 8.40 -4.89 2.18
CA ARG A 82 8.93 -3.55 2.53
C ARG A 82 7.92 -2.45 2.25
N SER A 83 7.28 -2.51 1.10
CA SER A 83 6.29 -1.48 0.70
C SER A 83 5.01 -1.51 1.53
N THR A 84 4.78 -2.58 2.26
CA THR A 84 3.62 -2.79 3.13
C THR A 84 3.98 -2.84 4.62
N GLY A 85 5.10 -2.21 5.01
CA GLY A 85 5.48 -1.99 6.40
C GLY A 85 6.19 -3.16 7.10
N THR A 86 6.48 -4.25 6.40
CA THR A 86 7.30 -5.34 6.94
C THR A 86 8.76 -5.17 6.51
N GLN A 87 9.66 -4.98 7.46
CA GLN A 87 11.09 -4.93 7.15
C GLN A 87 11.54 -6.26 6.52
N ALA A 88 11.97 -6.21 5.28
CA ALA A 88 12.40 -7.41 4.56
C ALA A 88 13.57 -7.12 3.63
N LEU A 89 14.41 -8.10 3.38
CA LEU A 89 15.46 -8.04 2.37
C LEU A 89 15.59 -9.39 1.66
N PHE A 90 16.20 -9.36 0.49
CA PHE A 90 16.49 -10.56 -0.26
C PHE A 90 17.97 -10.93 -0.10
N LEU A 91 18.23 -12.16 0.32
CA LEU A 91 19.54 -12.75 0.42
C LEU A 91 19.72 -13.76 -0.73
N HIS A 92 20.69 -13.53 -1.62
CA HIS A 92 20.99 -14.47 -2.69
C HIS A 92 21.76 -15.67 -2.13
N PRO A 93 21.34 -16.93 -2.39
CA PRO A 93 22.00 -18.10 -1.80
C PRO A 93 23.49 -18.20 -2.14
N GLY A 94 23.87 -17.86 -3.37
CA GLY A 94 25.28 -17.86 -3.79
C GLY A 94 26.15 -16.86 -3.02
N GLU A 95 25.61 -15.67 -2.69
CA GLU A 95 26.34 -14.67 -1.90
C GLU A 95 26.34 -15.03 -0.41
N ALA A 96 25.29 -15.71 0.06
CA ALA A 96 25.22 -16.23 1.43
C ALA A 96 26.43 -17.09 1.77
N SER A 97 26.81 -18.03 0.90
CA SER A 97 27.98 -18.91 1.07
C SER A 97 29.31 -18.15 1.01
N HIS A 98 29.33 -16.89 0.60
CA HIS A 98 30.53 -16.05 0.47
C HIS A 98 30.57 -14.86 1.44
N GLY A 99 29.78 -14.92 2.53
CA GLY A 99 29.86 -13.95 3.63
C GLY A 99 28.58 -13.22 3.95
N ASP A 100 27.59 -13.18 3.04
CA ASP A 100 26.34 -12.47 3.26
C ASP A 100 25.43 -13.13 4.33
N LEU A 101 25.75 -14.34 4.81
CA LEU A 101 25.15 -14.90 6.03
C LEU A 101 25.34 -13.98 7.25
N GLY A 102 26.38 -13.15 7.26
CA GLY A 102 26.57 -12.12 8.27
C GLY A 102 25.49 -11.05 8.33
N LEU A 103 24.63 -10.98 7.33
CA LEU A 103 23.43 -10.11 7.33
C LEU A 103 22.29 -10.68 8.20
N VAL A 104 22.30 -11.98 8.49
CA VAL A 104 21.22 -12.67 9.21
C VAL A 104 21.52 -12.64 10.71
N SER A 105 20.59 -12.11 11.49
CA SER A 105 20.64 -12.10 12.96
C SER A 105 19.69 -13.13 13.58
N GLU A 106 19.89 -13.42 14.86
CA GLU A 106 19.02 -14.33 15.64
C GLU A 106 17.57 -13.84 15.76
N ASP A 107 17.36 -12.53 15.64
CA ASP A 107 16.03 -11.93 15.68
C ASP A 107 15.31 -11.96 14.32
N ASP A 108 15.98 -12.35 13.23
CA ASP A 108 15.38 -12.39 11.89
C ASP A 108 14.55 -13.66 11.69
N VAL A 109 13.69 -13.64 10.66
CA VAL A 109 12.98 -14.81 10.12
C VAL A 109 13.43 -15.03 8.70
N VAL A 110 13.94 -16.22 8.37
CA VAL A 110 14.31 -16.57 7.01
C VAL A 110 13.13 -17.23 6.30
N PHE A 111 12.76 -16.73 5.12
CA PHE A 111 11.76 -17.30 4.24
C PHE A 111 12.42 -17.77 2.94
N ALA A 112 12.66 -19.06 2.83
CA ALA A 112 13.29 -19.69 1.68
C ALA A 112 12.24 -20.26 0.71
N ILE A 113 12.44 -20.03 -0.59
CA ILE A 113 11.54 -20.46 -1.66
C ILE A 113 12.28 -21.41 -2.59
N THR A 114 11.84 -22.65 -2.66
CA THR A 114 12.41 -23.68 -3.51
C THR A 114 11.35 -24.67 -3.96
N TRP A 115 11.10 -24.77 -5.28
CA TRP A 115 10.01 -25.63 -5.76
C TRP A 115 10.29 -27.11 -5.48
N SER A 116 11.50 -27.59 -5.79
CA SER A 116 11.91 -29.00 -5.56
C SER A 116 12.24 -29.31 -4.10
N GLY A 117 12.59 -28.30 -3.32
CA GLY A 117 13.11 -28.49 -1.98
C GLY A 117 14.54 -29.05 -1.92
N GLU A 118 15.20 -29.26 -3.07
CA GLU A 118 16.53 -29.88 -3.18
C GLU A 118 17.58 -28.92 -3.80
N THR A 119 17.36 -27.61 -3.68
CA THR A 119 18.29 -26.59 -4.17
C THR A 119 19.53 -26.55 -3.28
N SER A 120 20.67 -27.05 -3.79
CA SER A 120 21.92 -27.19 -3.04
C SER A 120 22.45 -25.86 -2.48
N GLU A 121 22.28 -24.78 -3.23
CA GLU A 121 22.76 -23.45 -2.85
C GLU A 121 22.05 -22.86 -1.61
N LEU A 122 20.90 -23.38 -1.23
CA LEU A 122 20.18 -22.96 -0.03
C LEU A 122 20.66 -23.68 1.25
N GLN A 123 21.45 -24.73 1.13
CA GLN A 123 21.83 -25.56 2.28
C GLN A 123 22.65 -24.81 3.34
N ASP A 124 23.55 -23.91 2.93
CA ASP A 124 24.33 -23.10 3.88
C ASP A 124 23.42 -22.17 4.70
N ILE A 125 22.36 -21.65 4.10
CA ILE A 125 21.34 -20.85 4.79
C ILE A 125 20.58 -21.73 5.81
N PHE A 126 20.19 -22.94 5.42
CA PHE A 126 19.49 -23.87 6.32
C PHE A 126 20.36 -24.27 7.50
N HIS A 127 21.61 -24.63 7.25
CA HIS A 127 22.57 -24.96 8.30
C HIS A 127 22.82 -23.78 9.24
N TYR A 128 22.92 -22.57 8.70
CA TYR A 128 23.08 -21.36 9.49
C TYR A 128 21.87 -21.12 10.42
N CYS A 129 20.66 -21.18 9.86
CA CYS A 129 19.43 -21.00 10.64
C CYS A 129 19.34 -22.02 11.78
N ASN A 130 19.54 -23.29 11.48
CA ASN A 130 19.48 -24.35 12.49
C ASN A 130 20.57 -24.22 13.57
N ARG A 131 21.77 -23.77 13.19
CA ARG A 131 22.87 -23.59 14.13
C ARG A 131 22.66 -22.43 15.10
N PHE A 132 22.08 -21.32 14.62
CA PHE A 132 21.94 -20.09 15.38
C PHE A 132 20.51 -19.85 15.90
N GLY A 133 19.61 -20.82 15.70
CA GLY A 133 18.22 -20.73 16.17
C GLY A 133 17.38 -19.68 15.45
N VAL A 134 17.75 -19.32 14.21
CA VAL A 134 16.99 -18.40 13.37
C VAL A 134 15.77 -19.14 12.81
N THR A 135 14.57 -18.58 12.99
CA THR A 135 13.34 -19.21 12.48
C THR A 135 13.38 -19.35 10.96
N LEU A 136 13.29 -20.59 10.48
CA LEU A 136 13.31 -20.94 9.06
C LEU A 136 11.93 -21.36 8.57
N ILE A 137 11.38 -20.59 7.63
CA ILE A 137 10.15 -20.90 6.90
C ILE A 137 10.55 -21.32 5.49
N VAL A 138 10.04 -22.45 5.01
CA VAL A 138 10.31 -22.95 3.65
C VAL A 138 9.01 -23.10 2.89
N ALA A 139 8.95 -22.56 1.65
CA ALA A 139 7.90 -22.84 0.68
C ALA A 139 8.41 -23.79 -0.39
N THR A 140 7.79 -24.98 -0.48
CA THR A 140 8.17 -26.03 -1.43
C THR A 140 6.94 -26.84 -1.86
N ALA A 141 6.98 -27.46 -3.05
CA ALA A 141 5.97 -28.43 -3.45
C ALA A 141 6.22 -29.86 -2.90
N TRP A 142 7.37 -30.09 -2.27
CA TRP A 142 7.78 -31.41 -1.78
C TRP A 142 7.98 -31.39 -0.26
N PRO A 143 6.97 -31.76 0.52
CA PRO A 143 7.02 -31.70 1.98
C PRO A 143 8.02 -32.69 2.62
N GLU A 144 8.47 -33.69 1.87
CA GLU A 144 9.48 -34.67 2.32
C GLU A 144 10.93 -34.29 1.90
N SER A 145 11.10 -33.12 1.24
CA SER A 145 12.39 -32.67 0.74
C SER A 145 13.34 -32.24 1.86
N THR A 146 14.64 -32.19 1.53
CA THR A 146 15.69 -31.69 2.43
C THR A 146 15.38 -30.31 3.02
N ALA A 147 14.86 -29.39 2.20
CA ALA A 147 14.48 -28.05 2.65
C ALA A 147 13.29 -28.09 3.62
N ALA A 148 12.28 -28.92 3.36
CA ALA A 148 11.13 -29.07 4.23
C ALA A 148 11.51 -29.68 5.59
N GLN A 149 12.44 -30.65 5.62
CA GLN A 149 12.92 -31.26 6.85
C GLN A 149 13.79 -30.32 7.68
N ALA A 150 14.50 -29.39 7.05
CA ALA A 150 15.30 -28.38 7.74
C ALA A 150 14.46 -27.24 8.35
N ALA A 151 13.22 -27.07 7.90
CA ALA A 151 12.37 -25.93 8.24
C ALA A 151 11.67 -26.09 9.59
N ASP A 152 11.57 -25.01 10.35
CA ASP A 152 10.65 -24.90 11.50
C ASP A 152 9.19 -24.86 11.05
N ILE A 153 8.94 -24.27 9.87
CA ILE A 153 7.62 -24.15 9.27
C ILE A 153 7.73 -24.44 7.76
N CYS A 154 7.06 -25.49 7.32
CA CYS A 154 6.97 -25.84 5.90
C CYS A 154 5.60 -25.42 5.33
N LEU A 155 5.61 -24.53 4.35
CA LEU A 155 4.47 -24.16 3.52
C LEU A 155 4.45 -25.08 2.29
N ALA A 156 3.76 -26.22 2.40
CA ALA A 156 3.71 -27.25 1.37
C ALA A 156 2.74 -26.84 0.25
N LEU A 157 3.27 -26.20 -0.80
CA LEU A 157 2.51 -25.82 -1.97
C LEU A 157 1.98 -27.07 -2.72
N PRO A 158 0.81 -26.98 -3.36
CA PRO A 158 0.30 -28.10 -4.17
C PRO A 158 1.22 -28.36 -5.36
N LEU A 159 1.50 -29.62 -5.62
CA LEU A 159 2.20 -30.03 -6.83
C LEU A 159 1.27 -29.81 -8.02
N VAL A 160 1.72 -28.99 -8.95
CA VAL A 160 0.94 -28.59 -10.14
C VAL A 160 1.80 -28.75 -11.38
N ARG A 161 1.11 -28.91 -12.53
CA ARG A 161 1.75 -28.92 -13.83
C ARG A 161 2.14 -27.51 -14.27
N GLU A 162 3.30 -27.40 -14.91
CA GLU A 162 3.70 -26.14 -15.54
C GLU A 162 2.88 -25.90 -16.82
N ALA A 163 2.63 -24.62 -17.14
CA ALA A 163 2.00 -24.25 -18.40
C ALA A 163 2.93 -24.47 -19.62
N CYS A 164 4.21 -24.65 -19.37
CA CYS A 164 5.20 -25.02 -20.37
C CYS A 164 4.81 -26.36 -21.01
N PRO A 165 4.80 -26.49 -22.34
CA PRO A 165 4.44 -27.74 -23.04
C PRO A 165 5.24 -28.96 -22.59
N ASN A 166 6.49 -28.75 -22.18
CA ASN A 166 7.40 -29.80 -21.73
C ASN A 166 7.38 -30.01 -20.20
N ASP A 167 6.58 -29.26 -19.47
CA ASP A 167 6.50 -29.32 -18.01
C ASP A 167 7.86 -29.02 -17.30
N LEU A 168 8.71 -28.20 -17.93
CA LEU A 168 10.08 -27.93 -17.46
C LEU A 168 10.31 -26.46 -17.04
N ALA A 169 9.78 -25.51 -17.83
CA ALA A 169 10.00 -24.10 -17.54
C ALA A 169 9.04 -23.66 -16.41
N PRO A 170 9.58 -23.12 -15.31
CA PRO A 170 8.74 -22.63 -14.22
C PRO A 170 7.81 -21.50 -14.67
N THR A 171 6.51 -21.74 -14.60
CA THR A 171 5.40 -20.86 -14.96
C THR A 171 4.35 -20.89 -13.84
N THR A 172 3.52 -21.93 -13.81
CA THR A 172 2.49 -22.13 -12.78
C THR A 172 3.10 -22.17 -11.36
N SER A 173 4.22 -22.87 -11.18
CA SER A 173 4.92 -22.93 -9.91
C SER A 173 5.32 -21.52 -9.41
N THR A 174 5.83 -20.67 -10.30
CA THR A 174 6.22 -19.30 -9.93
C THR A 174 5.01 -18.41 -9.67
N THR A 175 3.90 -18.60 -10.36
CA THR A 175 2.62 -17.93 -10.09
C THR A 175 2.12 -18.28 -8.69
N LEU A 176 2.17 -19.55 -8.29
CA LEU A 176 1.79 -19.96 -6.93
C LEU A 176 2.71 -19.33 -5.87
N GLN A 177 4.01 -19.28 -6.12
CA GLN A 177 4.97 -18.63 -5.20
C GLN A 177 4.71 -17.12 -5.05
N ILE A 178 4.35 -16.43 -6.16
CA ILE A 178 3.96 -15.01 -6.12
C ILE A 178 2.73 -14.83 -5.25
N VAL A 179 1.67 -15.60 -5.51
CA VAL A 179 0.40 -15.50 -4.75
C VAL A 179 0.60 -15.85 -3.28
N LEU A 180 1.43 -16.85 -2.95
CA LEU A 180 1.78 -17.14 -1.56
C LEU A 180 2.44 -15.92 -0.89
N GLY A 181 3.37 -15.26 -1.57
CA GLY A 181 4.01 -14.04 -1.07
C GLY A 181 3.03 -12.90 -0.85
N ASP A 182 2.06 -12.74 -1.74
CA ASP A 182 1.01 -11.74 -1.62
C ASP A 182 0.04 -12.07 -0.46
N MET A 183 -0.30 -13.35 -0.26
CA MET A 183 -1.08 -13.81 0.90
C MET A 183 -0.38 -13.44 2.22
N LEU A 184 0.92 -13.71 2.33
CA LEU A 184 1.71 -13.35 3.51
C LEU A 184 1.72 -11.82 3.74
N ALA A 185 1.96 -11.04 2.69
CA ALA A 185 2.02 -9.59 2.78
C ALA A 185 0.65 -8.99 3.19
N VAL A 186 -0.45 -9.43 2.58
CA VAL A 186 -1.80 -8.96 2.89
C VAL A 186 -2.19 -9.32 4.33
N ALA A 187 -1.93 -10.56 4.75
CA ALA A 187 -2.21 -10.96 6.12
C ALA A 187 -1.40 -10.14 7.16
N LEU A 188 -0.15 -9.77 6.83
CA LEU A 188 0.66 -8.91 7.70
C LEU A 188 0.16 -7.47 7.73
N ILE A 189 -0.38 -6.93 6.63
CA ILE A 189 -1.08 -5.64 6.58
C ILE A 189 -2.24 -5.65 7.59
N GLU A 190 -3.10 -6.66 7.50
CA GLU A 190 -4.27 -6.80 8.37
C GLU A 190 -3.87 -7.00 9.84
N ALA A 191 -2.91 -7.88 10.12
CA ALA A 191 -2.43 -8.18 11.46
C ALA A 191 -1.80 -6.97 12.17
N ARG A 192 -1.22 -6.03 11.42
CA ARG A 192 -0.56 -4.82 11.95
C ARG A 192 -1.45 -3.59 11.91
N GLY A 193 -2.64 -3.65 11.30
CA GLY A 193 -3.49 -2.48 11.08
C GLY A 193 -2.82 -1.42 10.20
N PHE A 194 -1.99 -1.86 9.23
CA PHE A 194 -1.25 -0.96 8.35
C PHE A 194 -2.20 -0.14 7.48
N SER A 195 -2.18 1.17 7.68
CA SER A 195 -3.13 2.12 7.11
C SER A 195 -2.64 2.73 5.78
N PRO A 196 -3.53 3.38 5.01
CA PRO A 196 -3.14 4.17 3.85
C PRO A 196 -2.13 5.28 4.18
N SER A 197 -2.19 5.86 5.36
CA SER A 197 -1.21 6.85 5.84
C SER A 197 0.18 6.25 6.04
N ASP A 198 0.26 5.01 6.54
CA ASP A 198 1.54 4.31 6.68
C ASP A 198 2.13 3.97 5.31
N PHE A 199 1.27 3.54 4.36
CA PHE A 199 1.71 3.27 2.98
C PHE A 199 2.37 4.47 2.34
N ARG A 200 1.86 5.68 2.59
CA ARG A 200 2.43 6.94 2.08
C ARG A 200 3.84 7.20 2.61
N VAL A 201 4.14 6.84 3.87
CA VAL A 201 5.49 7.01 4.45
C VAL A 201 6.54 6.29 3.60
N PHE A 202 6.20 5.12 3.06
CA PHE A 202 7.10 4.31 2.22
C PHE A 202 7.07 4.70 0.73
N HIS A 203 6.06 5.51 0.30
CA HIS A 203 5.88 5.91 -1.11
C HIS A 203 5.72 7.43 -1.27
N PRO A 204 6.66 8.26 -0.77
CA PRO A 204 6.48 9.71 -0.70
C PRO A 204 6.42 10.42 -2.06
N GLY A 205 6.99 9.83 -3.10
CA GLY A 205 7.17 10.46 -4.42
C GLY A 205 6.29 9.93 -5.55
N GLY A 206 5.37 9.00 -5.28
CA GLY A 206 4.53 8.39 -6.33
C GLY A 206 3.13 9.01 -6.43
N LYS A 207 2.46 8.89 -7.59
CA LYS A 207 1.04 9.28 -7.76
C LYS A 207 0.15 8.68 -6.67
N LEU A 208 0.43 7.44 -6.27
CA LEU A 208 -0.32 6.75 -5.23
C LEU A 208 -0.11 7.41 -3.85
N GLY A 209 1.11 7.84 -3.53
CA GLY A 209 1.39 8.57 -2.27
C GLY A 209 0.71 9.94 -2.22
N ALA A 210 0.63 10.66 -3.36
CA ALA A 210 -0.10 11.92 -3.46
C ALA A 210 -1.61 11.70 -3.23
N GLN A 211 -2.21 10.65 -3.79
CA GLN A 211 -3.63 10.33 -3.61
C GLN A 211 -4.01 9.98 -2.17
N LEU A 212 -3.05 9.54 -1.36
CA LEU A 212 -3.24 9.19 0.05
C LEU A 212 -2.91 10.35 1.02
N LEU A 213 -2.74 11.56 0.50
CA LEU A 213 -2.46 12.75 1.29
C LEU A 213 -3.71 13.19 2.06
N ALA A 214 -3.64 13.21 3.38
CA ALA A 214 -4.71 13.76 4.20
C ALA A 214 -4.65 15.30 4.24
N VAL A 215 -5.79 15.93 4.42
CA VAL A 215 -5.96 17.38 4.52
C VAL A 215 -5.08 17.99 5.61
N SER A 216 -4.90 17.32 6.74
CA SER A 216 -4.03 17.74 7.86
C SER A 216 -2.59 18.05 7.46
N HIS A 217 -2.10 17.50 6.35
CA HIS A 217 -0.73 17.72 5.89
C HIS A 217 -0.53 18.99 5.05
N ILE A 218 -1.63 19.57 4.54
CA ILE A 218 -1.57 20.74 3.64
C ILE A 218 -2.42 21.90 4.11
N MET A 219 -3.32 21.70 5.09
CA MET A 219 -4.20 22.75 5.59
C MET A 219 -3.40 23.88 6.24
N GLY A 220 -3.87 25.11 6.05
CA GLY A 220 -3.45 26.25 6.85
C GLY A 220 -4.02 26.14 8.25
N THR A 221 -3.16 26.28 9.27
CA THR A 221 -3.52 26.19 10.69
C THR A 221 -3.30 27.51 11.42
N ASP A 222 -3.80 27.62 12.63
CA ASP A 222 -3.57 28.73 13.55
C ASP A 222 -3.75 30.13 12.90
N GLY A 223 -2.70 30.92 12.90
CA GLY A 223 -2.70 32.25 12.31
C GLY A 223 -2.93 32.31 10.80
N ALA A 224 -2.97 31.18 10.06
CA ALA A 224 -3.30 31.13 8.64
C ALA A 224 -4.82 31.08 8.40
N ILE A 225 -5.62 30.62 9.37
CA ILE A 225 -7.05 30.46 9.23
C ILE A 225 -7.71 31.83 9.17
N PRO A 226 -8.45 32.17 8.09
CA PRO A 226 -9.28 33.38 8.05
C PRO A 226 -10.52 33.16 8.93
N LYS A 227 -10.60 33.85 10.08
CA LYS A 227 -11.74 33.74 10.98
C LYS A 227 -12.11 35.07 11.63
N VAL A 228 -13.39 35.25 11.89
CA VAL A 228 -13.94 36.37 12.65
C VAL A 228 -15.03 35.86 13.59
N GLY A 229 -15.30 36.61 14.68
CA GLY A 229 -16.41 36.31 15.55
C GLY A 229 -17.74 36.74 14.92
N ARG A 230 -18.86 36.18 15.43
CA ARG A 230 -20.25 36.45 14.93
C ARG A 230 -20.62 37.96 14.93
N ASP A 231 -20.07 38.72 15.85
CA ASP A 231 -20.37 40.17 15.99
C ASP A 231 -19.48 41.05 15.11
N ALA A 232 -18.55 40.49 14.35
CA ALA A 232 -17.66 41.22 13.47
C ALA A 232 -18.47 41.94 12.36
N THR A 233 -17.97 43.08 11.89
CA THR A 233 -18.58 43.77 10.75
C THR A 233 -18.18 43.14 9.42
N LEU A 234 -18.98 43.38 8.38
CA LEU A 234 -18.63 42.97 7.00
C LEU A 234 -17.29 43.57 6.57
N SER A 235 -16.95 44.79 6.99
CA SER A 235 -15.67 45.41 6.74
C SER A 235 -14.51 44.60 7.34
N LEU A 236 -14.61 44.20 8.60
CA LEU A 236 -13.58 43.42 9.27
C LEU A 236 -13.40 42.05 8.62
N ALA A 237 -14.51 41.37 8.30
CA ALA A 237 -14.46 40.08 7.61
C ALA A 237 -13.79 40.21 6.23
N THR A 238 -14.07 41.26 5.48
CA THR A 238 -13.44 41.52 4.17
C THR A 238 -11.94 41.76 4.30
N ILE A 239 -11.48 42.48 5.34
CA ILE A 239 -10.07 42.69 5.61
C ILE A 239 -9.38 41.34 5.93
N GLU A 240 -9.98 40.55 6.80
CA GLU A 240 -9.41 39.24 7.18
C GLU A 240 -9.32 38.30 5.99
N MET A 241 -10.40 38.21 5.18
CA MET A 241 -10.47 37.41 3.97
C MET A 241 -9.38 37.83 2.95
N SER A 242 -9.21 39.14 2.73
CA SER A 242 -8.18 39.69 1.82
C SER A 242 -6.76 39.41 2.36
N ARG A 243 -6.54 39.58 3.66
CA ARG A 243 -5.24 39.36 4.32
C ARG A 243 -4.79 37.91 4.19
N LYS A 244 -5.69 36.96 4.36
CA LYS A 244 -5.38 35.51 4.34
C LYS A 244 -5.42 34.90 2.94
N ARG A 245 -6.01 35.56 1.95
CA ARG A 245 -6.02 35.19 0.52
C ARG A 245 -6.74 33.87 0.18
N TYR A 246 -7.69 33.47 1.03
CA TYR A 246 -8.51 32.28 0.75
C TYR A 246 -9.81 32.59 0.01
N GLY A 247 -10.20 33.88 -0.12
CA GLY A 247 -11.48 34.27 -0.73
C GLY A 247 -12.70 33.88 0.12
N ALA A 248 -12.48 33.47 1.36
CA ALA A 248 -13.52 33.13 2.33
C ALA A 248 -13.00 33.39 3.74
N THR A 249 -13.91 33.58 4.70
CA THR A 249 -13.59 33.64 6.14
C THR A 249 -14.60 32.80 6.93
N ALA A 250 -14.11 32.10 7.93
CA ALA A 250 -14.93 31.40 8.89
C ALA A 250 -15.61 32.40 9.84
N VAL A 251 -16.85 32.16 10.22
CA VAL A 251 -17.50 32.85 11.32
C VAL A 251 -17.61 31.86 12.49
N VAL A 252 -17.05 32.24 13.63
CA VAL A 252 -16.98 31.38 14.82
C VAL A 252 -17.76 32.00 15.99
N ASP A 253 -18.21 31.14 16.91
CA ASP A 253 -18.80 31.56 18.18
C ASP A 253 -17.71 31.78 19.25
N GLU A 254 -18.15 32.06 20.47
CA GLU A 254 -17.26 32.28 21.63
C GLU A 254 -16.43 31.05 22.03
N ASP A 255 -16.89 29.84 21.66
CA ASP A 255 -16.19 28.58 21.90
C ASP A 255 -15.32 28.15 20.72
N GLU A 256 -15.01 29.05 19.76
CA GLU A 256 -14.22 28.77 18.54
C GLU A 256 -14.91 27.73 17.60
N ARG A 257 -16.22 27.52 17.72
CA ARG A 257 -16.96 26.61 16.85
C ARG A 257 -17.34 27.30 15.56
N LEU A 258 -17.21 26.61 14.45
CA LEU A 258 -17.59 27.11 13.14
C LEU A 258 -19.12 27.17 13.01
N ILE A 259 -19.69 28.39 12.91
CA ILE A 259 -21.12 28.62 12.80
C ILE A 259 -21.57 29.09 11.40
N GLY A 260 -20.63 29.56 10.58
CA GLY A 260 -20.91 30.02 9.22
C GLY A 260 -19.66 30.32 8.43
N VAL A 261 -19.87 30.70 7.17
CA VAL A 261 -18.82 31.14 6.26
C VAL A 261 -19.28 32.36 5.49
N PHE A 262 -18.35 33.27 5.22
CA PHE A 262 -18.56 34.43 4.36
C PHE A 262 -17.51 34.42 3.25
N THR A 263 -17.96 34.52 2.01
CA THR A 263 -17.12 34.39 0.81
C THR A 263 -17.10 35.63 -0.03
N ASP A 264 -16.18 35.73 -1.01
CA ASP A 264 -16.14 36.78 -2.03
C ASP A 264 -17.50 36.89 -2.80
N GLY A 265 -18.19 35.76 -2.95
CA GLY A 265 -19.53 35.73 -3.54
C GLY A 265 -20.59 36.43 -2.68
N ASP A 266 -20.52 36.20 -1.36
CA ASP A 266 -21.42 36.85 -0.38
C ASP A 266 -21.11 38.32 -0.31
N LEU A 267 -19.85 38.73 -0.26
CA LEU A 267 -19.43 40.12 -0.28
C LEU A 267 -20.00 40.87 -1.51
N ARG A 268 -19.87 40.30 -2.70
CA ARG A 268 -20.39 40.89 -3.92
C ARG A 268 -21.93 41.10 -3.90
N ARG A 269 -22.64 40.19 -3.26
CA ARG A 269 -24.10 40.31 -3.05
C ARG A 269 -24.44 41.37 -2.03
N CYS A 270 -23.65 41.52 -0.97
CA CYS A 270 -23.90 42.47 0.12
C CYS A 270 -23.52 43.89 -0.23
N ILE A 271 -22.43 44.15 -0.95
CA ILE A 271 -21.83 45.47 -1.13
C ILE A 271 -22.75 46.47 -1.87
N ALA A 272 -23.73 45.98 -2.63
CA ALA A 272 -24.67 46.81 -3.37
C ALA A 272 -25.93 47.21 -2.56
N VAL A 273 -26.20 46.58 -1.43
CA VAL A 273 -27.50 46.64 -0.75
C VAL A 273 -27.38 46.86 0.76
N HIS A 274 -26.22 46.57 1.37
CA HIS A 274 -25.98 46.58 2.81
C HIS A 274 -24.84 47.50 3.23
N ASP A 275 -24.85 47.93 4.50
CA ASP A 275 -23.77 48.72 5.09
C ASP A 275 -22.61 47.77 5.48
N LEU A 276 -21.40 48.18 5.17
CA LEU A 276 -20.19 47.43 5.58
C LEU A 276 -19.99 47.35 7.11
N GLN A 277 -20.78 48.14 7.86
CA GLN A 277 -20.83 48.10 9.32
C GLN A 277 -21.86 47.10 9.86
N ASP A 278 -22.65 46.45 8.99
CA ASP A 278 -23.57 45.38 9.39
C ASP A 278 -22.83 44.22 10.00
N ARG A 279 -23.48 43.52 10.94
CA ARG A 279 -22.90 42.28 11.56
C ARG A 279 -22.88 41.14 10.58
N ILE A 280 -21.75 40.42 10.53
CA ILE A 280 -21.54 39.32 9.60
C ILE A 280 -22.51 38.15 9.82
N GLU A 281 -23.01 37.97 11.04
CA GLU A 281 -24.01 36.94 11.36
C GLU A 281 -25.28 37.01 10.52
N GLN A 282 -25.64 38.22 10.08
CA GLN A 282 -26.84 38.47 9.25
C GLN A 282 -26.63 38.12 7.77
N HIS A 283 -25.38 37.98 7.33
CA HIS A 283 -24.99 37.86 5.94
C HIS A 283 -24.17 36.61 5.62
N MET A 284 -23.69 35.89 6.65
CA MET A 284 -22.96 34.65 6.48
C MET A 284 -23.85 33.53 5.92
N SER A 285 -23.25 32.60 5.20
CA SER A 285 -23.88 31.34 4.86
C SER A 285 -23.78 30.39 6.06
N PRO A 286 -24.93 30.00 6.69
CA PRO A 286 -24.91 29.01 7.77
C PRO A 286 -24.63 27.60 7.21
N ASN A 287 -24.22 26.69 8.06
CA ASN A 287 -23.90 25.29 7.71
C ASN A 287 -22.85 25.17 6.58
N PRO A 288 -21.64 25.69 6.78
CA PRO A 288 -20.58 25.62 5.79
C PRO A 288 -20.18 24.17 5.47
N ILE A 289 -19.71 23.94 4.24
CA ILE A 289 -19.14 22.68 3.83
C ILE A 289 -17.80 22.52 4.54
N VAL A 290 -17.64 21.43 5.26
CA VAL A 290 -16.45 21.14 6.06
C VAL A 290 -15.88 19.76 5.75
N VAL A 291 -14.62 19.58 6.08
CA VAL A 291 -13.92 18.29 6.06
C VAL A 291 -13.22 18.09 7.41
N THR A 292 -12.78 16.85 7.68
CA THR A 292 -12.00 16.53 8.86
C THR A 292 -10.50 16.52 8.55
N PRO A 293 -9.59 16.61 9.54
CA PRO A 293 -8.15 16.53 9.33
C PRO A 293 -7.72 15.25 8.58
N ASP A 294 -8.41 14.13 8.81
CA ASP A 294 -8.11 12.83 8.20
C ASP A 294 -8.74 12.63 6.81
N THR A 295 -9.57 13.57 6.34
CA THR A 295 -10.13 13.52 4.99
C THR A 295 -9.00 13.51 3.96
N LEU A 296 -9.06 12.58 2.99
CA LEU A 296 -8.09 12.56 1.89
C LEU A 296 -8.25 13.81 1.02
N CYS A 297 -7.14 14.36 0.56
CA CYS A 297 -7.17 15.54 -0.31
C CYS A 297 -7.93 15.29 -1.63
N THR A 298 -7.94 14.06 -2.14
CA THR A 298 -8.77 13.64 -3.28
C THR A 298 -10.26 13.76 -2.99
N ASP A 299 -10.68 13.36 -1.78
CA ASP A 299 -12.07 13.48 -1.35
C ASP A 299 -12.45 14.93 -1.09
N ALA A 300 -11.54 15.70 -0.46
CA ALA A 300 -11.75 17.15 -0.27
C ALA A 300 -11.92 17.86 -1.62
N LEU A 301 -11.11 17.54 -2.63
CA LEU A 301 -11.23 18.08 -3.98
C LEU A 301 -12.56 17.69 -4.65
N ARG A 302 -12.99 16.44 -4.48
CA ARG A 302 -14.30 15.98 -4.97
C ARG A 302 -15.43 16.76 -4.30
N ILE A 303 -15.40 16.91 -2.98
CA ILE A 303 -16.40 17.70 -2.22
C ILE A 303 -16.44 19.17 -2.72
N MET A 304 -15.26 19.77 -2.94
CA MET A 304 -15.18 21.14 -3.47
C MET A 304 -15.83 21.24 -4.86
N ASN A 305 -15.57 20.29 -5.75
CA ASN A 305 -16.13 20.28 -7.12
C ASN A 305 -17.64 20.03 -7.11
N GLU A 306 -18.12 19.06 -6.34
CA GLU A 306 -19.56 18.74 -6.23
C GLU A 306 -20.39 19.93 -5.71
N ASN A 307 -19.79 20.74 -4.84
CA ASN A 307 -20.46 21.89 -4.22
C ASN A 307 -20.08 23.24 -4.86
N ALA A 308 -19.27 23.22 -5.92
CA ALA A 308 -18.80 24.41 -6.63
C ALA A 308 -18.13 25.46 -5.70
N VAL A 309 -17.32 24.97 -4.73
CA VAL A 309 -16.54 25.81 -3.80
C VAL A 309 -15.04 25.59 -4.00
N SER A 310 -14.24 26.65 -3.83
CA SER A 310 -12.79 26.61 -3.95
C SER A 310 -12.06 26.46 -2.61
N VAL A 311 -12.78 26.61 -1.51
CA VAL A 311 -12.24 26.58 -0.13
C VAL A 311 -13.17 25.77 0.74
N VAL A 312 -12.60 24.94 1.62
CA VAL A 312 -13.32 24.26 2.70
C VAL A 312 -12.60 24.51 4.02
N PHE A 313 -13.37 24.60 5.09
CA PHE A 313 -12.84 24.66 6.43
C PHE A 313 -12.70 23.26 7.01
N VAL A 314 -11.67 23.07 7.81
CA VAL A 314 -11.37 21.79 8.47
C VAL A 314 -11.83 21.89 9.90
N VAL A 315 -12.63 20.92 10.35
CA VAL A 315 -13.11 20.86 11.73
C VAL A 315 -12.68 19.54 12.40
N ASP A 316 -12.26 19.66 13.64
CA ASP A 316 -12.02 18.51 14.52
C ASP A 316 -13.15 18.51 15.58
N GLY A 317 -14.06 17.54 15.45
CA GLY A 317 -15.33 17.58 16.17
C GLY A 317 -16.19 18.78 15.76
N GLN A 318 -16.28 19.81 16.59
CA GLN A 318 -16.97 21.07 16.32
C GLN A 318 -16.02 22.28 16.23
N THR A 319 -14.75 22.09 16.54
CA THR A 319 -13.76 23.16 16.62
C THR A 319 -13.11 23.39 15.26
N LEU A 320 -12.93 24.65 14.88
CA LEU A 320 -12.25 25.04 13.65
C LEU A 320 -10.75 24.72 13.77
N ALA A 321 -10.26 23.74 12.97
CA ALA A 321 -8.89 23.25 13.01
C ALA A 321 -8.03 23.75 11.85
N GLY A 322 -8.63 24.13 10.72
CA GLY A 322 -7.84 24.52 9.55
C GLY A 322 -8.68 25.06 8.38
N VAL A 323 -7.98 25.37 7.31
CA VAL A 323 -8.55 25.80 6.03
C VAL A 323 -7.74 25.20 4.87
N VAL A 324 -8.42 24.78 3.80
CA VAL A 324 -7.78 24.28 2.58
C VAL A 324 -8.38 24.96 1.36
N HIS A 325 -7.50 25.44 0.50
CA HIS A 325 -7.90 25.95 -0.83
C HIS A 325 -7.63 24.87 -1.89
N MET A 326 -8.44 24.81 -2.93
CA MET A 326 -8.25 23.89 -4.07
C MET A 326 -6.82 23.95 -4.64
N HIS A 327 -6.21 25.13 -4.72
CA HIS A 327 -4.86 25.29 -5.20
C HIS A 327 -3.79 24.64 -4.30
N ASP A 328 -4.04 24.46 -3.00
CA ASP A 328 -3.11 23.77 -2.11
C ASP A 328 -3.11 22.28 -2.44
N ILE A 329 -4.27 21.70 -2.76
CA ILE A 329 -4.42 20.33 -3.21
C ILE A 329 -3.71 20.12 -4.56
N VAL A 330 -3.91 21.04 -5.51
CA VAL A 330 -3.24 20.97 -6.83
C VAL A 330 -1.71 21.09 -6.69
N ARG A 331 -1.23 22.01 -5.84
CA ARG A 331 0.24 22.13 -5.55
C ARG A 331 0.82 20.90 -4.90
N ALA A 332 0.03 20.16 -4.16
CA ALA A 332 0.44 18.85 -3.58
C ALA A 332 0.49 17.71 -4.62
N GLY A 333 0.22 18.00 -5.89
CA GLY A 333 0.31 17.04 -7.00
C GLY A 333 -0.93 16.15 -7.17
N ILE A 334 -2.06 16.56 -6.60
CA ILE A 334 -3.34 15.86 -6.70
C ILE A 334 -4.15 16.55 -7.80
N VAL A 335 -4.42 15.80 -8.89
CA VAL A 335 -5.17 16.29 -10.06
C VAL A 335 -6.29 15.30 -10.38
#